data_f66e501b2fac46b919914923d9a84f24
#
_entry.id   f66e501b2fac46b919914923d9a84f24
#
_cell.length_a   1.000
_cell.length_b   1.000
_cell.length_c   1.000
_cell.angle_alpha   90.00
_cell.angle_beta   90.00
_cell.angle_gamma   90.00
#
_symmetry.space_group_name_H-M   'P 1'
#
loop_
_entity.id
_entity.type
_entity.pdbx_description
1 polymer ?
#
loop_
_entity_poly.entity_id
_entity_poly.type
_entity_poly.pdbx_seq_one_letter_code
_entity_poly.pdbx_strand_id
1 'polypeptide(L)'
;QARQARLSPAERHSGAPLIAIIVRAEQRLSRQRLLRLLPDVTPAVRCLRYEPPDAEYGELVNRIIDEDIAGGRGSNFVIPRSLRGQLGRNTVTSQHSIFKRLLQMEPSAYMTYWCNLGGSVLIGASPEMHVRKDASGAITMNPISGTYTHEESGPTVEGMRAFLTDEKERDELHMVVDEELKVLSLICDSPPVIEGPYAKQMARLTHTEYYLTGHTSEPIREILRKSMFAPTVLGSPIESAFSVAADRDVTPRRYFGGILGRVDHHSHGTSLDSAILIRTLEIDADGDLRYPVGATLVRDSAAASEVAETTGKTRSILAALTEPAEGGHRGVGEDLLHERKAGLASFWTMPEIEPPSTLSGRALIVDHEDNFTWMLAKMLEHLGLTVSVDSDPEFSDAEEADLLVLGPGPGNPHD
;
A
#
# COMPACT_ATOMS: atom_id res chain seq x y z
N GLN A 1 11.29 1.69 17.61
CA GLN A 1 11.99 0.72 18.48
C GLN A 1 11.00 -0.15 19.27
N ALA A 2 9.88 0.37 19.76
CA ALA A 2 8.85 -0.41 20.47
C ALA A 2 8.22 -1.49 19.57
N ARG A 3 7.95 -1.18 18.29
CA ARG A 3 7.46 -2.17 17.31
C ARG A 3 8.44 -3.34 17.11
N GLN A 4 9.74 -3.11 17.12
CA GLN A 4 10.75 -4.16 16.99
C GLN A 4 10.96 -4.99 18.29
N ALA A 5 10.63 -4.45 19.45
CA ALA A 5 10.84 -5.13 20.72
C ALA A 5 9.85 -6.28 20.99
N ARG A 6 8.66 -6.25 20.35
CA ARG A 6 7.60 -7.26 20.53
C ARG A 6 7.68 -8.43 19.57
N LEU A 7 8.34 -8.25 18.40
CA LEU A 7 8.56 -9.37 17.49
C LEU A 7 9.60 -10.33 18.08
N SER A 8 9.33 -11.63 17.98
CA SER A 8 10.31 -12.66 18.36
C SER A 8 11.59 -12.52 17.53
N PRO A 9 12.74 -13.05 17.97
CA PRO A 9 13.95 -13.05 17.17
C PRO A 9 13.78 -13.69 15.78
N ALA A 10 12.89 -14.66 15.63
CA ALA A 10 12.55 -15.26 14.32
C ALA A 10 11.74 -14.30 13.43
N GLU A 11 10.84 -13.51 14.01
CA GLU A 11 10.04 -12.51 13.30
C GLU A 11 10.85 -11.28 12.87
N ARG A 12 11.96 -10.96 13.58
CA ARG A 12 12.87 -9.86 13.21
C ARG A 12 13.74 -10.17 11.99
N HIS A 13 13.80 -11.42 11.56
CA HIS A 13 14.63 -11.87 10.46
C HIS A 13 13.78 -12.25 9.23
N SER A 14 12.94 -11.33 8.75
CA SER A 14 12.16 -11.52 7.52
C SER A 14 13.02 -11.73 6.25
N GLY A 15 14.32 -11.63 6.38
CA GLY A 15 15.27 -11.97 5.34
C GLY A 15 15.36 -11.01 4.14
N ALA A 16 14.49 -9.99 4.07
CA ALA A 16 14.56 -9.00 3.00
C ALA A 16 15.50 -7.84 3.43
N PRO A 17 16.68 -7.70 2.81
CA PRO A 17 17.63 -6.65 3.16
C PRO A 17 17.13 -5.28 2.69
N LEU A 18 17.44 -4.22 3.46
CA LEU A 18 17.40 -2.86 2.94
C LEU A 18 18.61 -2.68 2.01
N ILE A 19 18.33 -2.48 0.73
CA ILE A 19 19.37 -2.29 -0.29
C ILE A 19 19.40 -0.82 -0.68
N ALA A 20 20.56 -0.18 -0.52
CA ALA A 20 20.81 1.16 -1.00
C ALA A 20 21.68 1.11 -2.27
N ILE A 21 21.20 1.69 -3.36
CA ILE A 21 21.94 1.82 -4.63
C ILE A 21 22.34 3.28 -4.80
N ILE A 22 23.64 3.54 -4.82
CA ILE A 22 24.17 4.89 -5.08
C ILE A 22 24.22 5.11 -6.59
N VAL A 23 23.42 6.05 -7.09
CA VAL A 23 23.37 6.43 -8.50
C VAL A 23 24.62 7.25 -8.84
N ARG A 24 25.47 6.73 -9.73
CA ARG A 24 26.70 7.41 -10.18
C ARG A 24 26.53 8.16 -11.49
N ALA A 25 25.57 7.74 -12.30
CA ALA A 25 25.24 8.37 -13.56
C ALA A 25 23.74 8.25 -13.83
N GLU A 26 23.16 9.29 -14.40
CA GLU A 26 21.76 9.36 -14.77
C GLU A 26 21.60 9.76 -16.23
N GLN A 27 20.71 9.12 -16.94
CA GLN A 27 20.28 9.52 -18.29
C GLN A 27 18.77 9.61 -18.33
N ARG A 28 18.25 10.75 -18.77
CA ARG A 28 16.81 10.97 -18.98
C ARG A 28 16.45 10.75 -20.43
N LEU A 29 15.47 9.90 -20.67
CA LEU A 29 14.95 9.57 -21.99
C LEU A 29 13.43 9.78 -22.00
N SER A 30 12.87 10.21 -23.16
CA SER A 30 11.42 10.13 -23.32
C SER A 30 10.98 8.65 -23.35
N ARG A 31 9.75 8.37 -22.91
CA ARG A 31 9.17 7.01 -22.94
C ARG A 31 9.25 6.42 -24.36
N GLN A 32 8.92 7.20 -25.39
CA GLN A 32 9.00 6.74 -26.78
C GLN A 32 10.43 6.33 -27.19
N ARG A 33 11.44 7.09 -26.77
CA ARG A 33 12.84 6.76 -27.06
C ARG A 33 13.28 5.51 -26.32
N LEU A 34 12.90 5.37 -25.05
CA LEU A 34 13.18 4.18 -24.25
C LEU A 34 12.58 2.93 -24.90
N LEU A 35 11.29 2.96 -25.28
CA LEU A 35 10.60 1.85 -25.91
C LEU A 35 11.26 1.41 -27.24
N ARG A 36 11.86 2.33 -28.00
CA ARG A 36 12.62 1.99 -29.22
C ARG A 36 13.96 1.33 -28.94
N LEU A 37 14.59 1.63 -27.81
CA LEU A 37 15.88 1.07 -27.40
C LEU A 37 15.76 -0.31 -26.76
N LEU A 38 14.66 -0.56 -26.08
CA LEU A 38 14.43 -1.83 -25.39
C LEU A 38 14.15 -2.97 -26.39
N PRO A 39 14.72 -4.17 -26.16
CA PRO A 39 14.47 -5.34 -26.99
C PRO A 39 13.01 -5.78 -26.94
N ASP A 40 12.59 -6.57 -27.94
CA ASP A 40 11.25 -7.14 -28.02
C ASP A 40 11.33 -8.62 -28.36
N VAL A 41 11.70 -9.40 -27.35
CA VAL A 41 11.81 -10.86 -27.47
C VAL A 41 10.73 -11.49 -26.58
N THR A 42 9.99 -12.46 -27.08
CA THR A 42 9.03 -13.20 -26.24
C THR A 42 9.80 -14.09 -25.28
N PRO A 43 9.66 -13.89 -23.96
CA PRO A 43 10.33 -14.72 -22.97
C PRO A 43 9.80 -16.16 -23.04
N ALA A 44 10.69 -17.15 -22.98
CA ALA A 44 10.28 -18.53 -22.84
C ALA A 44 10.06 -18.83 -21.36
N VAL A 45 8.81 -18.89 -20.93
CA VAL A 45 8.45 -19.21 -19.53
C VAL A 45 7.90 -20.62 -19.44
N ARG A 46 8.24 -21.34 -18.36
CA ARG A 46 7.83 -22.72 -18.09
C ARG A 46 7.28 -22.86 -16.68
N CYS A 47 6.50 -23.92 -16.44
CA CYS A 47 6.04 -24.36 -15.12
C CYS A 47 5.27 -23.26 -14.35
N LEU A 48 4.46 -22.47 -15.04
CA LEU A 48 3.61 -21.47 -14.39
C LEU A 48 2.58 -22.16 -13.49
N ARG A 49 2.55 -21.79 -12.21
CA ARG A 49 1.59 -22.28 -11.20
C ARG A 49 1.43 -21.28 -10.06
N TYR A 50 0.31 -21.37 -9.38
CA TYR A 50 0.12 -20.62 -8.11
C TYR A 50 0.66 -21.43 -6.93
N GLU A 51 1.21 -20.71 -5.96
CA GLU A 51 1.71 -21.24 -4.69
C GLU A 51 1.26 -20.32 -3.54
N PRO A 52 0.35 -20.77 -2.66
CA PRO A 52 -0.40 -22.02 -2.74
C PRO A 52 -1.38 -22.08 -3.93
N PRO A 53 -1.84 -23.30 -4.33
CA PRO A 53 -2.89 -23.49 -5.33
C PRO A 53 -4.23 -22.90 -4.89
N ASP A 54 -5.18 -22.73 -5.83
CA ASP A 54 -6.47 -22.08 -5.58
C ASP A 54 -7.23 -22.68 -4.39
N ALA A 55 -7.30 -24.01 -4.29
CA ALA A 55 -8.02 -24.69 -3.20
C ALA A 55 -7.39 -24.39 -1.82
N GLU A 56 -6.07 -24.54 -1.71
CA GLU A 56 -5.35 -24.28 -0.45
C GLU A 56 -5.41 -22.79 -0.06
N TYR A 57 -5.35 -21.88 -1.04
CA TYR A 57 -5.50 -20.45 -0.78
C TYR A 57 -6.92 -20.11 -0.33
N GLY A 58 -7.95 -20.72 -0.92
CA GLY A 58 -9.33 -20.55 -0.49
C GLY A 58 -9.57 -21.04 0.95
N GLU A 59 -8.96 -22.18 1.33
CA GLU A 59 -9.02 -22.67 2.72
C GLU A 59 -8.30 -21.73 3.70
N LEU A 60 -7.17 -21.16 3.29
CA LEU A 60 -6.45 -20.16 4.09
C LEU A 60 -7.27 -18.89 4.28
N VAL A 61 -7.94 -18.40 3.23
CA VAL A 61 -8.85 -17.23 3.30
C VAL A 61 -9.96 -17.48 4.33
N ASN A 62 -10.67 -18.63 4.23
CA ASN A 62 -11.74 -18.97 5.19
C ASN A 62 -11.21 -19.02 6.63
N ARG A 63 -10.05 -19.64 6.83
CA ARG A 63 -9.44 -19.74 8.17
C ARG A 63 -9.15 -18.37 8.77
N ILE A 64 -8.64 -17.43 7.99
CA ILE A 64 -8.33 -16.07 8.46
C ILE A 64 -9.61 -15.32 8.80
N ILE A 65 -10.67 -15.47 7.99
CA ILE A 65 -11.96 -14.83 8.27
C ILE A 65 -12.55 -15.39 9.58
N ASP A 66 -12.57 -16.71 9.72
CA ASP A 66 -13.23 -17.39 10.84
C ASP A 66 -12.44 -17.30 12.16
N GLU A 67 -11.11 -17.39 12.10
CA GLU A 67 -10.28 -17.46 13.31
C GLU A 67 -9.67 -16.10 13.69
N ASP A 68 -9.21 -15.31 12.70
CA ASP A 68 -8.48 -14.08 12.98
C ASP A 68 -9.40 -12.85 12.98
N ILE A 69 -10.22 -12.65 11.93
CA ILE A 69 -11.12 -11.49 11.83
C ILE A 69 -12.31 -11.66 12.78
N ALA A 70 -13.02 -12.80 12.74
CA ALA A 70 -14.12 -13.07 13.64
C ALA A 70 -13.66 -13.22 15.11
N GLY A 71 -12.41 -13.63 15.32
CA GLY A 71 -11.74 -13.68 16.63
C GLY A 71 -11.30 -12.32 17.17
N GLY A 72 -11.50 -11.22 16.41
CA GLY A 72 -11.18 -9.85 16.85
C GLY A 72 -9.72 -9.48 16.78
N ARG A 73 -8.88 -10.24 16.05
CA ARG A 73 -7.44 -9.90 15.88
C ARG A 73 -7.24 -8.66 14.99
N GLY A 74 -8.23 -8.28 14.17
CA GLY A 74 -8.16 -7.10 13.32
C GLY A 74 -9.36 -6.97 12.39
N SER A 75 -9.43 -5.87 11.67
CA SER A 75 -10.52 -5.56 10.74
C SER A 75 -10.27 -6.12 9.34
N ASN A 76 -9.01 -6.12 8.91
CA ASN A 76 -8.61 -6.63 7.61
C ASN A 76 -7.17 -7.16 7.63
N PHE A 77 -6.88 -8.13 6.77
CA PHE A 77 -5.53 -8.69 6.59
C PHE A 77 -5.25 -8.94 5.11
N VAL A 78 -4.03 -8.63 4.68
CA VAL A 78 -3.58 -8.91 3.31
C VAL A 78 -2.70 -10.13 3.31
N ILE A 79 -3.17 -11.19 2.69
CA ILE A 79 -2.45 -12.47 2.61
C ILE A 79 -2.02 -12.74 1.16
N PRO A 80 -0.71 -12.88 0.92
CA PRO A 80 -0.20 -13.11 -0.42
C PRO A 80 -0.17 -14.60 -0.81
N ARG A 81 -0.34 -14.87 -2.10
CA ARG A 81 0.14 -16.05 -2.79
C ARG A 81 1.04 -15.64 -3.96
N SER A 82 1.74 -16.55 -4.57
CA SER A 82 2.68 -16.22 -5.66
C SER A 82 2.36 -17.00 -6.93
N LEU A 83 2.37 -16.30 -8.07
CA LEU A 83 2.56 -16.98 -9.35
C LEU A 83 4.04 -17.33 -9.48
N ARG A 84 4.33 -18.61 -9.66
CA ARG A 84 5.68 -19.19 -9.83
C ARG A 84 5.89 -19.64 -11.24
N GLY A 85 7.13 -19.66 -11.67
CA GLY A 85 7.53 -20.16 -12.98
C GLY A 85 9.04 -20.16 -13.12
N GLN A 86 9.51 -20.47 -14.32
CA GLN A 86 10.93 -20.42 -14.65
C GLN A 86 11.14 -19.77 -16.02
N LEU A 87 12.08 -18.84 -16.09
CA LEU A 87 12.51 -18.21 -17.32
C LEU A 87 13.53 -19.11 -18.02
N GLY A 88 13.19 -19.60 -19.20
CA GLY A 88 14.04 -20.57 -19.91
C GLY A 88 15.42 -20.04 -20.34
N ARG A 89 15.54 -18.73 -20.51
CA ARG A 89 16.80 -18.01 -20.69
C ARG A 89 16.76 -16.73 -19.87
N ASN A 90 17.40 -16.75 -18.71
CA ASN A 90 17.53 -15.58 -17.85
C ASN A 90 18.64 -14.66 -18.37
N THR A 91 18.31 -13.83 -19.35
CA THR A 91 19.22 -12.83 -19.93
C THR A 91 18.69 -11.42 -19.69
N VAL A 92 19.58 -10.45 -19.68
CA VAL A 92 19.19 -9.02 -19.61
C VAL A 92 18.22 -8.66 -20.74
N THR A 93 18.40 -9.25 -21.93
CA THR A 93 17.48 -9.08 -23.08
C THR A 93 16.06 -9.56 -22.75
N SER A 94 15.91 -10.75 -22.18
CA SER A 94 14.60 -11.28 -21.78
C SER A 94 13.94 -10.40 -20.71
N GLN A 95 14.72 -10.00 -19.69
CA GLN A 95 14.25 -9.13 -18.61
C GLN A 95 13.82 -7.75 -19.13
N HIS A 96 14.62 -7.13 -20.01
CA HIS A 96 14.28 -5.85 -20.62
C HIS A 96 13.06 -5.94 -21.56
N SER A 97 12.82 -7.09 -22.18
CA SER A 97 11.61 -7.30 -22.98
C SER A 97 10.35 -7.38 -22.10
N ILE A 98 10.42 -8.03 -20.94
CA ILE A 98 9.34 -8.03 -19.96
C ILE A 98 9.08 -6.60 -19.45
N PHE A 99 10.12 -5.86 -19.11
CA PHE A 99 10.03 -4.46 -18.69
C PHE A 99 9.39 -3.58 -19.77
N LYS A 100 9.82 -3.71 -21.04
CA LYS A 100 9.24 -2.99 -22.17
C LYS A 100 7.74 -3.22 -22.28
N ARG A 101 7.30 -4.47 -22.17
CA ARG A 101 5.90 -4.86 -22.26
C ARG A 101 5.08 -4.28 -21.12
N LEU A 102 5.54 -4.39 -19.88
CA LEU A 102 4.88 -3.73 -18.74
C LEU A 102 4.80 -2.22 -18.92
N LEU A 103 5.88 -1.58 -19.39
CA LEU A 103 5.89 -0.16 -19.68
C LEU A 103 4.87 0.22 -20.78
N GLN A 104 4.59 -0.65 -21.73
CA GLN A 104 3.59 -0.43 -22.78
C GLN A 104 2.16 -0.68 -22.29
N MET A 105 1.96 -1.74 -21.52
CA MET A 105 0.64 -2.22 -21.07
C MET A 105 0.09 -1.41 -19.90
N GLU A 106 0.95 -0.92 -19.01
CA GLU A 106 0.55 -0.23 -17.78
C GLU A 106 0.95 1.26 -17.77
N PRO A 107 0.39 2.08 -18.68
CA PRO A 107 0.73 3.49 -18.77
C PRO A 107 0.29 4.31 -17.55
N SER A 108 -0.68 3.81 -16.78
CA SER A 108 -1.23 4.43 -15.57
C SER A 108 -0.54 3.95 -14.29
N ALA A 109 0.45 3.05 -14.37
CA ALA A 109 1.25 2.69 -13.22
C ALA A 109 1.93 3.93 -12.64
N TYR A 110 1.96 4.03 -11.30
CA TYR A 110 2.69 5.10 -10.64
C TYR A 110 4.19 5.02 -10.95
N MET A 111 4.75 3.82 -10.86
CA MET A 111 6.15 3.57 -11.16
C MET A 111 6.33 2.23 -11.88
N THR A 112 6.90 2.27 -13.08
CA THR A 112 7.34 1.07 -13.82
C THR A 112 8.87 0.99 -13.77
N TYR A 113 9.41 -0.12 -13.35
CA TYR A 113 10.85 -0.27 -13.08
C TYR A 113 11.41 -1.63 -13.48
N TRP A 114 12.70 -1.61 -13.75
CA TRP A 114 13.61 -2.74 -13.79
C TRP A 114 14.79 -2.44 -12.86
N CYS A 115 15.01 -3.24 -11.86
CA CYS A 115 16.05 -3.04 -10.85
C CYS A 115 16.86 -4.31 -10.66
N ASN A 116 18.16 -4.24 -10.92
CA ASN A 116 19.10 -5.35 -10.70
C ASN A 116 19.76 -5.19 -9.32
N LEU A 117 19.54 -6.18 -8.47
CA LEU A 117 20.05 -6.22 -7.08
C LEU A 117 21.33 -7.06 -6.94
N GLY A 118 21.93 -7.49 -8.07
CA GLY A 118 23.14 -8.32 -8.10
C GLY A 118 22.89 -9.83 -8.05
N GLY A 119 21.96 -10.29 -7.22
CA GLY A 119 21.58 -11.72 -7.12
C GLY A 119 20.15 -12.00 -7.59
N SER A 120 19.35 -10.95 -7.77
CA SER A 120 17.99 -11.00 -8.28
C SER A 120 17.63 -9.73 -9.03
N VAL A 121 16.58 -9.79 -9.82
CA VAL A 121 16.05 -8.66 -10.57
C VAL A 121 14.59 -8.45 -10.20
N LEU A 122 14.21 -7.20 -9.98
CA LEU A 122 12.82 -6.78 -9.79
C LEU A 122 12.33 -6.08 -11.05
N ILE A 123 11.19 -6.53 -11.58
CA ILE A 123 10.53 -5.90 -12.73
C ILE A 123 9.07 -5.65 -12.33
N GLY A 124 8.63 -4.41 -12.27
CA GLY A 124 7.31 -4.10 -11.77
C GLY A 124 6.65 -2.92 -12.46
N ALA A 125 5.33 -2.88 -12.34
CA ALA A 125 4.47 -1.75 -12.71
C ALA A 125 3.52 -1.47 -11.53
N SER A 126 4.08 -0.86 -10.48
CA SER A 126 3.31 -0.57 -9.27
C SER A 126 2.30 0.55 -9.52
N PRO A 127 1.03 0.34 -9.18
CA PRO A 127 0.02 1.38 -9.26
C PRO A 127 0.11 2.38 -8.10
N GLU A 128 0.78 2.02 -6.99
CA GLU A 128 0.62 2.67 -5.71
C GLU A 128 1.87 3.44 -5.27
N MET A 129 1.68 4.73 -5.04
CA MET A 129 2.65 5.56 -4.36
C MET A 129 2.69 5.17 -2.88
N HIS A 130 3.87 4.88 -2.35
CA HIS A 130 4.04 4.75 -0.92
C HIS A 130 4.07 6.11 -0.24
N VAL A 131 5.12 6.88 -0.49
CA VAL A 131 5.28 8.25 0.01
C VAL A 131 6.06 9.05 -1.02
N ARG A 132 5.58 10.25 -1.30
CA ARG A 132 6.34 11.28 -2.02
C ARG A 132 6.51 12.49 -1.12
N LYS A 133 7.75 12.92 -0.91
CA LYS A 133 8.11 14.15 -0.22
C LYS A 133 8.98 14.99 -1.11
N ASP A 134 8.64 16.25 -1.27
CA ASP A 134 9.52 17.20 -1.96
C ASP A 134 10.56 17.84 -1.02
N ALA A 135 11.47 18.63 -1.59
CA ALA A 135 12.51 19.28 -0.84
C ALA A 135 12.00 20.40 0.10
N SER A 136 10.78 20.91 -0.11
CA SER A 136 10.14 21.91 0.74
C SER A 136 9.46 21.32 1.97
N GLY A 137 9.19 20.00 1.98
CA GLY A 137 8.48 19.31 3.05
C GLY A 137 7.05 18.90 2.70
N ALA A 138 6.54 19.27 1.53
CA ALA A 138 5.23 18.78 1.09
C ALA A 138 5.29 17.25 0.92
N ILE A 139 4.37 16.55 1.58
CA ILE A 139 4.30 15.09 1.61
C ILE A 139 2.94 14.60 1.08
N THR A 140 2.97 13.49 0.36
CA THR A 140 1.78 12.86 -0.22
C THR A 140 1.87 11.34 -0.06
N MET A 141 0.75 10.71 0.31
CA MET A 141 0.50 9.27 0.22
C MET A 141 -0.70 9.03 -0.70
N ASN A 142 -0.77 7.85 -1.33
CA ASN A 142 -1.83 7.54 -2.28
C ASN A 142 -2.35 6.12 -2.03
N PRO A 143 -3.18 5.92 -0.99
CA PRO A 143 -3.81 4.63 -0.73
C PRO A 143 -4.74 4.23 -1.88
N ILE A 144 -4.61 2.97 -2.27
CA ILE A 144 -5.41 2.33 -3.31
C ILE A 144 -6.08 1.12 -2.71
N SER A 145 -7.40 0.97 -2.92
CA SER A 145 -8.13 -0.21 -2.49
C SER A 145 -9.29 -0.51 -3.43
N GLY A 146 -9.83 -1.72 -3.30
CA GLY A 146 -10.86 -2.26 -4.16
C GLY A 146 -10.31 -2.65 -5.54
N THR A 147 -10.95 -3.62 -6.18
CA THR A 147 -10.49 -4.13 -7.47
C THR A 147 -11.67 -4.51 -8.37
N TYR A 148 -11.89 -3.74 -9.43
CA TYR A 148 -12.75 -4.13 -10.53
C TYR A 148 -11.91 -4.75 -11.65
N THR A 149 -12.03 -6.04 -11.86
CA THR A 149 -11.37 -6.75 -12.97
C THR A 149 -12.19 -6.58 -14.25
N HIS A 150 -11.57 -6.02 -15.29
CA HIS A 150 -12.23 -5.80 -16.57
C HIS A 150 -12.53 -7.11 -17.30
N GLU A 151 -13.59 -7.10 -18.09
CA GLU A 151 -13.85 -8.09 -19.12
C GLU A 151 -12.79 -8.02 -20.24
N GLU A 152 -12.78 -8.99 -21.15
CA GLU A 152 -11.86 -8.96 -22.30
C GLU A 152 -12.07 -7.72 -23.20
N SER A 153 -13.31 -7.24 -23.31
CA SER A 153 -13.69 -6.02 -24.04
C SER A 153 -13.27 -4.72 -23.35
N GLY A 154 -12.79 -4.78 -22.10
CA GLY A 154 -12.45 -3.63 -21.28
C GLY A 154 -13.49 -3.34 -20.17
N PRO A 155 -13.36 -2.19 -19.49
CA PRO A 155 -14.31 -1.78 -18.46
C PRO A 155 -15.68 -1.42 -19.08
N THR A 156 -16.76 -1.86 -18.42
CA THR A 156 -18.14 -1.51 -18.79
C THR A 156 -18.71 -0.50 -17.79
N VAL A 157 -19.72 0.28 -18.23
CA VAL A 157 -20.42 1.24 -17.35
C VAL A 157 -21.12 0.51 -16.23
N GLU A 158 -21.76 -0.61 -16.53
CA GLU A 158 -22.47 -1.46 -15.56
C GLU A 158 -21.52 -2.06 -14.54
N GLY A 159 -20.37 -2.61 -15.00
CA GLY A 159 -19.35 -3.16 -14.11
C GLY A 159 -18.72 -2.10 -13.22
N MET A 160 -18.43 -0.90 -13.76
CA MET A 160 -17.93 0.21 -12.97
C MET A 160 -18.96 0.68 -11.94
N ARG A 161 -20.24 0.78 -12.32
CA ARG A 161 -21.31 1.14 -11.39
C ARG A 161 -21.43 0.11 -10.25
N ALA A 162 -21.46 -1.19 -10.58
CA ALA A 162 -21.50 -2.25 -9.59
C ALA A 162 -20.34 -2.16 -8.61
N PHE A 163 -19.12 -2.00 -9.10
CA PHE A 163 -17.92 -1.82 -8.29
C PHE A 163 -17.99 -0.59 -7.37
N LEU A 164 -18.40 0.57 -7.91
CA LEU A 164 -18.45 1.80 -7.13
C LEU A 164 -19.61 1.87 -6.13
N THR A 165 -20.64 1.03 -6.27
CA THR A 165 -21.76 0.94 -5.33
C THR A 165 -21.66 -0.26 -4.39
N ASP A 166 -20.65 -1.11 -4.54
CA ASP A 166 -20.42 -2.25 -3.67
C ASP A 166 -19.98 -1.79 -2.26
N GLU A 167 -20.69 -2.25 -1.23
CA GLU A 167 -20.44 -1.86 0.16
C GLU A 167 -19.12 -2.43 0.69
N LYS A 168 -18.77 -3.67 0.33
CA LYS A 168 -17.48 -4.28 0.71
C LYS A 168 -16.32 -3.45 0.18
N GLU A 169 -16.35 -3.12 -1.11
CA GLU A 169 -15.28 -2.34 -1.77
C GLU A 169 -15.17 -0.92 -1.20
N ARG A 170 -16.30 -0.32 -0.80
CA ARG A 170 -16.33 0.96 -0.14
C ARG A 170 -15.71 0.89 1.27
N ASP A 171 -16.12 -0.10 2.05
CA ASP A 171 -15.68 -0.24 3.44
C ASP A 171 -14.19 -0.63 3.50
N GLU A 172 -13.70 -1.47 2.57
CA GLU A 172 -12.28 -1.77 2.40
C GLU A 172 -11.47 -0.49 2.15
N LEU A 173 -11.93 0.36 1.23
CA LEU A 173 -11.25 1.62 0.93
C LEU A 173 -11.21 2.56 2.14
N HIS A 174 -12.31 2.68 2.89
CA HIS A 174 -12.35 3.53 4.09
C HIS A 174 -11.37 3.03 5.16
N MET A 175 -11.31 1.72 5.42
CA MET A 175 -10.36 1.15 6.39
C MET A 175 -8.91 1.45 6.00
N VAL A 176 -8.58 1.33 4.72
CA VAL A 176 -7.23 1.61 4.21
C VAL A 176 -6.88 3.09 4.33
N VAL A 177 -7.81 3.98 3.98
CA VAL A 177 -7.61 5.44 4.09
C VAL A 177 -7.42 5.86 5.54
N ASP A 178 -8.20 5.30 6.47
CA ASP A 178 -8.08 5.60 7.89
C ASP A 178 -6.71 5.18 8.43
N GLU A 179 -6.21 4.00 8.07
CA GLU A 179 -4.88 3.54 8.49
C GLU A 179 -3.75 4.40 7.92
N GLU A 180 -3.81 4.75 6.64
CA GLU A 180 -2.81 5.62 6.01
C GLU A 180 -2.86 7.04 6.60
N LEU A 181 -4.05 7.51 6.95
CA LEU A 181 -4.24 8.82 7.58
C LEU A 181 -3.64 8.86 8.99
N LYS A 182 -3.75 7.78 9.78
CA LYS A 182 -3.06 7.64 11.07
C LYS A 182 -1.54 7.76 10.88
N VAL A 183 -1.00 7.05 9.89
CA VAL A 183 0.44 7.10 9.57
C VAL A 183 0.86 8.51 9.17
N LEU A 184 0.09 9.16 8.29
CA LEU A 184 0.42 10.51 7.83
C LEU A 184 0.28 11.56 8.95
N SER A 185 -0.71 11.41 9.84
CA SER A 185 -0.88 12.26 11.02
C SER A 185 0.30 12.16 12.00
N LEU A 186 0.93 10.98 12.11
CA LEU A 186 2.15 10.77 12.88
C LEU A 186 3.38 11.45 12.26
N ILE A 187 3.35 11.71 10.96
CA ILE A 187 4.48 12.25 10.20
C ILE A 187 4.37 13.76 9.99
N CYS A 188 3.16 14.27 9.78
CA CYS A 188 2.90 15.67 9.44
C CYS A 188 2.98 16.62 10.62
N ASP A 189 3.47 17.83 10.35
CA ASP A 189 3.53 18.93 11.31
C ASP A 189 2.14 19.55 11.58
N SER A 190 1.19 19.38 10.64
CA SER A 190 -0.19 19.87 10.71
C SER A 190 -1.17 18.80 10.21
N PRO A 191 -2.49 18.94 10.47
CA PRO A 191 -3.48 17.97 9.99
C PRO A 191 -3.36 17.72 8.48
N PRO A 192 -3.29 16.46 8.03
CA PRO A 192 -3.30 16.14 6.61
C PRO A 192 -4.68 16.36 5.98
N VAL A 193 -4.73 16.49 4.66
CA VAL A 193 -5.94 16.68 3.86
C VAL A 193 -6.16 15.48 2.96
N ILE A 194 -7.42 15.09 2.76
CA ILE A 194 -7.84 14.00 1.88
C ILE A 194 -8.49 14.56 0.61
N GLU A 195 -8.00 14.09 -0.53
CA GLU A 195 -8.58 14.38 -1.85
C GLU A 195 -9.00 13.08 -2.55
N GLY A 196 -10.16 13.08 -3.18
CA GLY A 196 -10.73 11.92 -3.88
C GLY A 196 -12.15 11.60 -3.42
N PRO A 197 -12.67 10.38 -3.66
CA PRO A 197 -12.00 9.27 -4.37
C PRO A 197 -11.84 9.50 -5.88
N TYR A 198 -10.82 8.86 -6.46
CA TYR A 198 -10.60 8.81 -7.90
C TYR A 198 -10.58 7.36 -8.38
N ALA A 199 -10.89 7.15 -9.66
CA ALA A 199 -10.75 5.84 -10.30
C ALA A 199 -9.37 5.73 -10.95
N LYS A 200 -8.57 4.79 -10.48
CA LYS A 200 -7.27 4.46 -11.07
C LYS A 200 -7.40 3.30 -12.04
N GLN A 201 -7.52 3.61 -13.30
CA GLN A 201 -7.66 2.60 -14.34
C GLN A 201 -6.29 2.08 -14.79
N MET A 202 -6.10 0.77 -14.61
CA MET A 202 -4.97 0.01 -15.14
C MET A 202 -5.37 -0.70 -16.43
N ALA A 203 -4.45 -1.45 -17.05
CA ALA A 203 -4.71 -2.12 -18.31
C ALA A 203 -5.89 -3.11 -18.26
N ARG A 204 -6.03 -3.87 -17.18
CA ARG A 204 -6.99 -4.97 -17.06
C ARG A 204 -7.85 -4.93 -15.80
N LEU A 205 -7.77 -3.83 -15.05
CA LEU A 205 -8.55 -3.62 -13.83
C LEU A 205 -8.62 -2.14 -13.47
N THR A 206 -9.57 -1.79 -12.59
CA THR A 206 -9.67 -0.45 -12.00
C THR A 206 -9.65 -0.58 -10.48
N HIS A 207 -8.92 0.34 -9.85
CA HIS A 207 -8.93 0.56 -8.41
C HIS A 207 -9.62 1.88 -8.06
N THR A 208 -9.97 2.09 -6.81
CA THR A 208 -10.22 3.41 -6.25
C THR A 208 -9.02 3.89 -5.47
N GLU A 209 -8.77 5.21 -5.48
CA GLU A 209 -7.62 5.82 -4.81
C GLU A 209 -8.00 7.15 -4.16
N TYR A 210 -7.28 7.49 -3.08
CA TYR A 210 -7.26 8.82 -2.50
C TYR A 210 -5.86 9.41 -2.51
N TYR A 211 -5.76 10.72 -2.44
CA TYR A 211 -4.52 11.41 -2.12
C TYR A 211 -4.62 12.00 -0.71
N LEU A 212 -3.66 11.65 0.13
CA LEU A 212 -3.49 12.21 1.46
C LEU A 212 -2.29 13.15 1.38
N THR A 213 -2.49 14.42 1.69
CA THR A 213 -1.46 15.46 1.54
C THR A 213 -1.23 16.20 2.84
N GLY A 214 0.01 16.65 3.06
CA GLY A 214 0.37 17.41 4.24
C GLY A 214 1.75 18.03 4.10
N HIS A 215 2.30 18.49 5.23
CA HIS A 215 3.65 19.03 5.32
C HIS A 215 4.39 18.38 6.49
N THR A 216 5.69 18.13 6.31
CA THR A 216 6.54 17.52 7.34
C THR A 216 7.96 18.06 7.30
N SER A 217 8.49 18.34 8.48
CA SER A 217 9.90 18.62 8.72
C SER A 217 10.75 17.37 8.99
N GLU A 218 10.11 16.20 9.10
CA GLU A 218 10.77 14.93 9.42
C GLU A 218 11.81 14.53 8.36
N PRO A 219 12.95 13.97 8.80
CA PRO A 219 13.92 13.41 7.88
C PRO A 219 13.39 12.13 7.22
N ILE A 220 13.81 11.85 5.97
CA ILE A 220 13.35 10.71 5.17
C ILE A 220 13.45 9.38 5.94
N ARG A 221 14.50 9.18 6.74
CA ARG A 221 14.67 7.96 7.53
C ARG A 221 13.53 7.76 8.52
N GLU A 222 13.08 8.82 9.19
CA GLU A 222 11.98 8.74 10.14
C GLU A 222 10.64 8.57 9.44
N ILE A 223 10.44 9.26 8.30
CA ILE A 223 9.26 9.04 7.45
C ILE A 223 9.16 7.56 7.08
N LEU A 224 10.23 6.96 6.54
CA LEU A 224 10.23 5.54 6.17
C LEU A 224 10.04 4.62 7.38
N ARG A 225 10.61 4.96 8.53
CA ARG A 225 10.45 4.17 9.76
C ARG A 225 9.01 4.16 10.26
N LYS A 226 8.30 5.29 10.12
CA LYS A 226 6.92 5.47 10.57
C LYS A 226 5.91 4.90 9.57
N SER A 227 6.19 4.93 8.27
CA SER A 227 5.28 4.52 7.20
C SER A 227 5.48 3.09 6.68
N MET A 228 6.52 2.37 7.11
CA MET A 228 6.75 0.99 6.71
C MET A 228 6.20 -0.01 7.75
N PHE A 229 5.46 -1.03 7.38
CA PHE A 229 4.95 -1.32 6.03
C PHE A 229 3.60 -0.63 5.84
N ALA A 230 3.22 -0.40 4.56
CA ALA A 230 1.92 0.20 4.27
C ALA A 230 0.78 -0.72 4.70
N PRO A 231 -0.25 -0.19 5.36
CA PRO A 231 -1.44 -0.96 5.75
C PRO A 231 -2.15 -1.62 4.57
N THR A 232 -2.13 -1.00 3.41
CA THR A 232 -2.70 -1.51 2.15
C THR A 232 -2.18 -2.88 1.72
N VAL A 233 -1.00 -3.28 2.21
CA VAL A 233 -0.35 -4.57 1.87
C VAL A 233 -0.14 -5.47 3.07
N LEU A 234 -0.58 -5.06 4.25
CA LEU A 234 -0.43 -5.83 5.49
C LEU A 234 -1.76 -6.06 6.21
N GLY A 235 -2.50 -5.00 6.50
CA GLY A 235 -3.77 -5.02 7.22
C GLY A 235 -3.84 -4.05 8.38
N SER A 236 -4.94 -4.11 9.13
CA SER A 236 -5.27 -3.21 10.25
C SER A 236 -5.85 -3.98 11.46
N PRO A 237 -5.44 -3.64 12.70
CA PRO A 237 -4.34 -2.76 13.09
C PRO A 237 -2.99 -3.33 12.67
N ILE A 238 -2.03 -2.45 12.36
CA ILE A 238 -0.79 -2.88 11.72
C ILE A 238 0.05 -3.83 12.59
N GLU A 239 0.06 -3.66 13.89
CA GLU A 239 0.77 -4.51 14.85
C GLU A 239 0.20 -5.93 14.85
N SER A 240 -1.12 -6.06 14.90
CA SER A 240 -1.81 -7.34 14.81
C SER A 240 -1.63 -8.00 13.44
N ALA A 241 -1.67 -7.20 12.37
CA ALA A 241 -1.47 -7.68 11.02
C ALA A 241 -0.07 -8.28 10.80
N PHE A 242 0.96 -7.75 11.46
CA PHE A 242 2.29 -8.39 11.49
C PHE A 242 2.26 -9.78 12.14
N SER A 243 1.55 -9.92 13.27
CA SER A 243 1.42 -11.21 13.95
C SER A 243 0.65 -12.20 13.09
N VAL A 244 -0.48 -11.79 12.51
CA VAL A 244 -1.27 -12.65 11.62
C VAL A 244 -0.47 -13.05 10.39
N ALA A 245 0.27 -12.13 9.77
CA ALA A 245 1.14 -12.46 8.64
C ALA A 245 2.23 -13.48 9.02
N ALA A 246 2.83 -13.35 10.21
CA ALA A 246 3.83 -14.31 10.70
C ALA A 246 3.24 -15.71 10.94
N ASP A 247 1.97 -15.79 11.38
CA ASP A 247 1.27 -17.04 11.67
C ASP A 247 0.71 -17.70 10.40
N ARG A 248 0.27 -16.91 9.42
CA ARG A 248 -0.56 -17.36 8.29
C ARG A 248 0.14 -17.36 6.93
N ASP A 249 1.20 -16.59 6.72
CA ASP A 249 1.89 -16.58 5.44
C ASP A 249 2.51 -17.95 5.14
N VAL A 250 2.06 -18.57 4.07
CA VAL A 250 2.55 -19.90 3.64
C VAL A 250 3.97 -19.79 3.05
N THR A 251 4.28 -18.63 2.46
CA THR A 251 5.60 -18.37 1.86
C THR A 251 6.14 -17.02 2.32
N PRO A 252 7.45 -16.86 2.48
CA PRO A 252 8.05 -15.58 2.86
C PRO A 252 7.64 -14.45 1.92
N ARG A 253 7.29 -13.28 2.45
CA ARG A 253 6.91 -12.10 1.66
C ARG A 253 8.07 -11.56 0.83
N ARG A 254 9.31 -11.65 1.31
CA ARG A 254 10.51 -11.08 0.70
C ARG A 254 10.31 -9.57 0.44
N TYR A 255 10.30 -9.16 -0.85
CA TYR A 255 10.09 -7.75 -1.23
C TYR A 255 8.62 -7.35 -1.33
N PHE A 256 7.67 -8.28 -1.31
CA PHE A 256 6.24 -7.96 -1.39
C PHE A 256 5.80 -7.07 -0.22
N GLY A 257 5.17 -5.95 -0.54
CA GLY A 257 4.77 -4.93 0.44
C GLY A 257 5.93 -4.05 0.94
N GLY A 258 7.17 -4.28 0.48
CA GLY A 258 8.27 -3.35 0.67
C GLY A 258 8.15 -2.13 -0.25
N ILE A 259 9.22 -1.35 -0.36
CA ILE A 259 9.25 -0.17 -1.23
C ILE A 259 10.44 -0.19 -2.18
N LEU A 260 10.25 0.46 -3.34
CA LEU A 260 11.33 0.95 -4.19
C LEU A 260 11.20 2.48 -4.26
N GLY A 261 12.27 3.18 -3.94
CA GLY A 261 12.22 4.63 -3.92
C GLY A 261 13.51 5.28 -4.37
N ARG A 262 13.39 6.54 -4.76
CA ARG A 262 14.50 7.43 -5.11
C ARG A 262 14.60 8.55 -4.07
N VAL A 263 15.81 8.79 -3.59
CA VAL A 263 16.13 9.91 -2.71
C VAL A 263 17.08 10.84 -3.45
N ASP A 264 16.69 12.10 -3.55
CA ASP A 264 17.54 13.14 -4.15
C ASP A 264 17.89 14.20 -3.10
N HIS A 265 19.15 14.66 -3.13
CA HIS A 265 19.63 15.75 -2.32
C HIS A 265 19.64 17.06 -3.11
N HIS A 266 19.01 18.08 -2.56
CA HIS A 266 18.94 19.44 -3.12
C HIS A 266 19.61 20.42 -2.17
N SER A 267 19.90 21.64 -2.64
CA SER A 267 20.53 22.70 -1.84
C SER A 267 19.67 23.13 -0.63
N HIS A 268 18.37 22.93 -0.70
CA HIS A 268 17.39 23.37 0.31
C HIS A 268 16.61 22.22 0.97
N GLY A 269 17.00 20.98 0.73
CA GLY A 269 16.32 19.83 1.36
C GLY A 269 16.56 18.53 0.62
N THR A 270 15.85 17.51 1.04
CA THR A 270 15.91 16.16 0.48
C THR A 270 14.52 15.75 0.02
N SER A 271 14.40 15.22 -1.19
CA SER A 271 13.16 14.65 -1.69
C SER A 271 13.17 13.12 -1.68
N LEU A 272 12.00 12.54 -1.56
CA LEU A 272 11.73 11.10 -1.66
C LEU A 272 10.59 10.88 -2.64
N ASP A 273 10.74 9.89 -3.50
CA ASP A 273 9.68 9.39 -4.37
C ASP A 273 9.71 7.87 -4.32
N SER A 274 8.68 7.23 -3.74
CA SER A 274 8.66 5.80 -3.49
C SER A 274 7.34 5.14 -3.87
N ALA A 275 7.43 3.92 -4.39
CA ALA A 275 6.31 3.05 -4.74
C ALA A 275 6.31 1.79 -3.86
N ILE A 276 5.12 1.27 -3.56
CA ILE A 276 4.98 -0.02 -2.89
C ILE A 276 5.35 -1.14 -3.86
N LEU A 277 6.11 -2.12 -3.39
CA LEU A 277 6.52 -3.30 -4.18
C LEU A 277 5.37 -4.32 -4.27
N ILE A 278 4.35 -3.95 -5.03
CA ILE A 278 3.29 -4.82 -5.55
C ILE A 278 3.36 -4.83 -7.08
N ARG A 279 2.68 -5.76 -7.71
CA ARG A 279 2.74 -5.94 -9.17
C ARG A 279 4.19 -6.07 -9.68
N THR A 280 4.99 -6.80 -8.90
CA THR A 280 6.45 -6.92 -9.06
C THR A 280 6.84 -8.37 -9.27
N LEU A 281 7.51 -8.62 -10.38
CA LEU A 281 8.14 -9.89 -10.69
C LEU A 281 9.55 -9.90 -10.11
N GLU A 282 9.84 -10.89 -9.29
CA GLU A 282 11.20 -11.23 -8.85
C GLU A 282 11.76 -12.33 -9.78
N ILE A 283 12.98 -12.15 -10.27
CA ILE A 283 13.72 -13.16 -11.03
C ILE A 283 15.05 -13.37 -10.32
N ASP A 284 15.31 -14.57 -9.85
CA ASP A 284 16.60 -14.89 -9.24
C ASP A 284 17.69 -15.23 -10.27
N ALA A 285 18.90 -15.56 -9.80
CA ALA A 285 20.03 -15.86 -10.65
C ALA A 285 19.80 -17.09 -11.55
N ASP A 286 19.04 -18.07 -11.08
CA ASP A 286 18.73 -19.32 -11.79
C ASP A 286 17.57 -19.16 -12.77
N GLY A 287 16.90 -18.00 -12.75
CA GLY A 287 15.74 -17.68 -13.59
C GLY A 287 14.40 -18.11 -13.01
N ASP A 288 14.36 -18.47 -11.75
CA ASP A 288 13.11 -18.74 -11.06
C ASP A 288 12.32 -17.45 -10.91
N LEU A 289 11.05 -17.51 -11.35
CA LEU A 289 10.10 -16.41 -11.32
C LEU A 289 9.23 -16.50 -10.08
N ARG A 290 9.03 -15.34 -9.45
CA ARG A 290 8.08 -15.16 -8.36
C ARG A 290 7.33 -13.84 -8.55
N TYR A 291 6.01 -13.90 -8.64
CA TYR A 291 5.14 -12.74 -8.72
C TYR A 291 4.08 -12.83 -7.62
N PRO A 292 4.33 -12.20 -6.47
CA PRO A 292 3.40 -12.23 -5.35
C PRO A 292 2.21 -11.30 -5.61
N VAL A 293 1.03 -11.78 -5.23
CA VAL A 293 -0.24 -11.05 -5.26
C VAL A 293 -1.01 -11.35 -3.99
N GLY A 294 -1.69 -10.36 -3.43
CA GLY A 294 -2.52 -10.52 -2.23
C GLY A 294 -3.93 -10.03 -2.46
N ALA A 295 -4.87 -10.54 -1.68
CA ALA A 295 -6.21 -9.99 -1.51
C ALA A 295 -6.34 -9.42 -0.11
N THR A 296 -7.16 -8.37 0.04
CA THR A 296 -7.49 -7.77 1.33
C THR A 296 -8.71 -8.49 1.89
N LEU A 297 -8.48 -9.28 2.92
CA LEU A 297 -9.53 -10.07 3.56
C LEU A 297 -10.24 -9.23 4.61
N VAL A 298 -11.55 -9.13 4.50
CA VAL A 298 -12.45 -8.49 5.45
C VAL A 298 -13.53 -9.50 5.89
N ARG A 299 -14.35 -9.13 6.87
CA ARG A 299 -15.40 -10.02 7.40
C ARG A 299 -16.30 -10.63 6.34
N ASP A 300 -16.65 -9.84 5.32
CA ASP A 300 -17.58 -10.23 4.27
C ASP A 300 -16.89 -10.77 3.01
N SER A 301 -15.60 -11.03 3.07
CA SER A 301 -14.83 -11.66 1.99
C SER A 301 -15.28 -13.09 1.75
N ALA A 302 -15.37 -13.48 0.47
CA ALA A 302 -15.66 -14.83 0.04
C ALA A 302 -14.44 -15.48 -0.63
N ALA A 303 -14.03 -16.66 -0.19
CA ALA A 303 -12.82 -17.34 -0.65
C ALA A 303 -12.72 -17.44 -2.19
N ALA A 304 -13.82 -17.77 -2.87
CA ALA A 304 -13.85 -17.87 -4.33
C ALA A 304 -13.60 -16.52 -5.01
N SER A 305 -14.11 -15.42 -4.43
CA SER A 305 -13.89 -14.06 -4.92
C SER A 305 -12.42 -13.64 -4.75
N GLU A 306 -11.84 -13.90 -3.59
CA GLU A 306 -10.46 -13.54 -3.30
C GLU A 306 -9.44 -14.33 -4.15
N VAL A 307 -9.73 -15.62 -4.41
CA VAL A 307 -8.97 -16.42 -5.39
C VAL A 307 -9.06 -15.80 -6.78
N ALA A 308 -10.25 -15.41 -7.23
CA ALA A 308 -10.45 -14.79 -8.54
C ALA A 308 -9.75 -13.42 -8.63
N GLU A 309 -9.79 -12.62 -7.56
CA GLU A 309 -9.12 -11.32 -7.48
C GLU A 309 -7.61 -11.47 -7.63
N THR A 310 -6.99 -12.38 -6.86
CA THR A 310 -5.54 -12.63 -6.97
C THR A 310 -5.16 -13.13 -8.37
N THR A 311 -5.99 -13.94 -9.00
CA THR A 311 -5.81 -14.36 -10.41
C THR A 311 -5.93 -13.18 -11.36
N GLY A 312 -6.92 -12.31 -11.16
CA GLY A 312 -7.08 -11.06 -11.92
C GLY A 312 -5.84 -10.17 -11.86
N LYS A 313 -5.26 -10.03 -10.67
CA LYS A 313 -4.03 -9.25 -10.42
C LYS A 313 -2.79 -9.79 -11.15
N THR A 314 -2.78 -11.04 -11.63
CA THR A 314 -1.65 -11.60 -12.41
C THR A 314 -1.80 -11.44 -13.92
N ARG A 315 -2.95 -11.01 -14.43
CA ARG A 315 -3.21 -10.97 -15.88
C ARG A 315 -2.22 -10.14 -16.67
N SER A 316 -1.84 -8.96 -16.16
CA SER A 316 -0.89 -8.08 -16.86
C SER A 316 0.51 -8.70 -16.95
N ILE A 317 1.00 -9.33 -15.87
CA ILE A 317 2.31 -9.98 -15.92
C ILE A 317 2.27 -11.23 -16.80
N LEU A 318 1.20 -12.02 -16.74
CA LEU A 318 1.02 -13.17 -17.63
C LEU A 318 1.06 -12.74 -19.10
N ALA A 319 0.32 -11.70 -19.48
CA ALA A 319 0.36 -11.15 -20.81
C ALA A 319 1.76 -10.65 -21.19
N ALA A 320 2.47 -9.95 -20.30
CA ALA A 320 3.83 -9.51 -20.55
C ALA A 320 4.83 -10.68 -20.75
N LEU A 321 4.56 -11.82 -20.13
CA LEU A 321 5.37 -13.04 -20.26
C LEU A 321 5.03 -13.87 -21.50
N THR A 322 3.79 -13.84 -22.01
CA THR A 322 3.30 -14.81 -23.02
C THR A 322 2.77 -14.19 -24.30
N GLU A 323 2.29 -12.94 -24.27
CA GLU A 323 1.60 -12.31 -25.42
C GLU A 323 2.44 -11.22 -26.09
N PRO A 324 2.25 -10.95 -27.39
CA PRO A 324 2.76 -9.74 -28.07
C PRO A 324 2.04 -8.49 -27.52
N ALA A 325 2.72 -7.33 -27.49
CA ALA A 325 2.16 -6.09 -26.93
C ALA A 325 1.06 -5.47 -27.79
N GLU A 326 -0.15 -5.32 -27.25
CA GLU A 326 -1.26 -4.53 -27.83
C GLU A 326 -1.66 -3.38 -26.88
N GLY A 327 -2.22 -2.26 -27.42
CA GLY A 327 -2.39 -1.00 -26.71
C GLY A 327 -3.68 -0.90 -25.85
N GLY A 328 -3.65 -0.04 -24.83
CA GLY A 328 -4.65 0.07 -23.75
C GLY A 328 -5.84 1.02 -23.98
N HIS A 329 -6.85 0.96 -23.07
CA HIS A 329 -8.18 1.62 -23.11
C HIS A 329 -8.32 2.81 -22.13
N ARG A 330 -9.34 3.70 -22.33
CA ARG A 330 -9.61 4.92 -21.54
C ARG A 330 -10.88 4.84 -20.67
N GLY A 331 -10.93 5.63 -19.58
CA GLY A 331 -11.80 5.55 -18.41
C GLY A 331 -13.28 5.99 -18.48
N VAL A 332 -14.07 5.51 -17.47
CA VAL A 332 -15.51 5.77 -17.27
C VAL A 332 -15.83 5.84 -15.76
N GLY A 333 -16.66 6.82 -15.28
CA GLY A 333 -17.32 6.74 -13.97
C GLY A 333 -17.11 7.87 -12.95
N GLU A 334 -16.93 9.15 -13.34
CA GLU A 334 -16.63 10.26 -12.40
C GLU A 334 -17.76 10.61 -11.40
N ASP A 335 -19.03 10.50 -11.78
CA ASP A 335 -20.15 10.91 -10.92
C ASP A 335 -20.33 10.03 -9.68
N LEU A 336 -20.05 8.71 -9.79
CA LEU A 336 -20.19 7.76 -8.69
C LEU A 336 -19.06 7.86 -7.65
N LEU A 337 -17.92 8.43 -8.02
CA LEU A 337 -16.81 8.67 -7.11
C LEU A 337 -17.14 9.78 -6.09
N HIS A 338 -17.97 10.75 -6.51
CA HIS A 338 -18.39 11.85 -5.62
C HIS A 338 -19.26 11.35 -4.45
N GLU A 339 -20.10 10.34 -4.66
CA GLU A 339 -20.95 9.74 -3.61
C GLU A 339 -20.13 9.02 -2.54
N ARG A 340 -19.01 8.39 -2.89
CA ARG A 340 -18.10 7.73 -1.93
C ARG A 340 -17.40 8.70 -0.99
N LYS A 341 -17.16 9.95 -1.42
CA LYS A 341 -16.53 10.98 -0.60
C LYS A 341 -17.40 11.35 0.62
N ALA A 342 -18.72 11.23 0.51
CA ALA A 342 -19.65 11.58 1.58
C ALA A 342 -19.51 10.72 2.85
N GLY A 343 -18.86 9.56 2.76
CA GLY A 343 -18.59 8.69 3.91
C GLY A 343 -17.37 9.06 4.75
N LEU A 344 -16.54 10.02 4.28
CA LEU A 344 -15.37 10.48 5.03
C LEU A 344 -15.74 11.57 6.03
N ALA A 345 -15.05 11.61 7.17
CA ALA A 345 -15.20 12.69 8.13
C ALA A 345 -14.82 14.04 7.50
N SER A 346 -15.70 15.04 7.64
CA SER A 346 -15.55 16.38 7.04
C SER A 346 -14.24 17.06 7.45
N PHE A 347 -13.74 16.79 8.66
CA PHE A 347 -12.47 17.32 9.16
C PHE A 347 -11.30 17.10 8.18
N TRP A 348 -11.20 15.91 7.57
CA TRP A 348 -10.10 15.56 6.69
C TRP A 348 -10.29 15.95 5.22
N THR A 349 -11.50 16.34 4.84
CA THR A 349 -11.84 16.67 3.44
C THR A 349 -11.92 18.17 3.15
N MET A 350 -11.80 19.01 4.18
CA MET A 350 -11.86 20.48 4.04
C MET A 350 -10.49 21.09 4.39
N PRO A 351 -9.77 21.70 3.42
CA PRO A 351 -8.41 22.22 3.63
C PRO A 351 -8.30 23.41 4.58
N GLU A 352 -9.39 24.12 4.84
CA GLU A 352 -9.43 25.32 5.70
C GLU A 352 -10.73 25.33 6.50
N ILE A 353 -10.79 24.59 7.60
CA ILE A 353 -11.80 24.88 8.63
C ILE A 353 -11.13 25.84 9.60
N GLU A 354 -11.59 27.11 9.63
CA GLU A 354 -11.36 27.92 10.82
C GLU A 354 -11.94 27.17 12.01
N PRO A 355 -11.17 26.96 13.09
CA PRO A 355 -11.66 26.20 14.23
C PRO A 355 -12.96 26.85 14.73
N PRO A 356 -14.02 26.07 14.97
CA PRO A 356 -15.36 26.60 15.32
C PRO A 356 -15.36 27.33 16.66
N SER A 357 -14.36 27.15 17.47
CA SER A 357 -14.03 27.92 18.68
C SER A 357 -12.59 27.64 19.05
N THR A 358 -11.85 28.65 19.45
CA THR A 358 -10.55 28.46 20.09
C THR A 358 -10.80 27.92 21.51
N LEU A 359 -10.71 26.62 21.67
CA LEU A 359 -10.52 26.02 22.98
C LEU A 359 -9.11 26.42 23.44
N SER A 360 -8.94 26.61 24.72
CA SER A 360 -7.63 26.81 25.32
C SER A 360 -7.49 25.84 26.49
N GLY A 361 -6.36 25.17 26.58
CA GLY A 361 -6.11 24.23 27.65
C GLY A 361 -5.11 23.14 27.21
N ARG A 362 -4.82 22.23 28.13
CA ARG A 362 -3.93 21.10 27.93
C ARG A 362 -4.73 19.82 27.82
N ALA A 363 -4.52 19.05 26.77
CA ALA A 363 -5.05 17.70 26.63
C ALA A 363 -3.92 16.69 26.77
N LEU A 364 -4.12 15.65 27.58
CA LEU A 364 -3.27 14.49 27.65
C LEU A 364 -4.01 13.31 27.04
N ILE A 365 -3.41 12.67 26.06
CA ILE A 365 -3.91 11.43 25.48
C ILE A 365 -3.03 10.29 25.97
N VAL A 366 -3.64 9.31 26.64
CA VAL A 366 -2.97 8.07 27.01
C VAL A 366 -2.97 7.15 25.80
N ASP A 367 -1.78 6.88 25.26
CA ASP A 367 -1.60 6.04 24.08
C ASP A 367 -1.55 4.55 24.48
N HIS A 368 -2.50 3.77 23.98
CA HIS A 368 -2.52 2.32 24.15
C HIS A 368 -1.97 1.62 22.89
N GLU A 369 -0.98 2.25 22.22
CA GLU A 369 -0.26 1.68 21.08
C GLU A 369 -1.10 1.54 19.80
N ASP A 370 -2.08 2.44 19.60
CA ASP A 370 -2.84 2.56 18.35
C ASP A 370 -2.53 3.91 17.68
N ASN A 371 -2.18 3.88 16.39
CA ASN A 371 -1.89 5.10 15.64
C ASN A 371 -3.08 6.07 15.53
N PHE A 372 -4.31 5.62 15.80
CA PHE A 372 -5.49 6.49 15.88
C PHE A 372 -5.33 7.61 16.93
N THR A 373 -4.53 7.38 17.97
CA THR A 373 -4.12 8.38 18.95
C THR A 373 -3.61 9.66 18.29
N TRP A 374 -2.83 9.53 17.20
CA TRP A 374 -2.27 10.68 16.50
C TRP A 374 -3.29 11.45 15.68
N MET A 375 -4.32 10.77 15.14
CA MET A 375 -5.47 11.45 14.51
C MET A 375 -6.23 12.28 15.54
N LEU A 376 -6.50 11.72 16.73
CA LEU A 376 -7.14 12.44 17.83
C LEU A 376 -6.30 13.64 18.27
N ALA A 377 -5.00 13.49 18.40
CA ALA A 377 -4.09 14.59 18.73
C ALA A 377 -4.22 15.74 17.73
N LYS A 378 -4.20 15.46 16.42
CA LYS A 378 -4.35 16.48 15.38
C LYS A 378 -5.74 17.15 15.40
N MET A 379 -6.79 16.42 15.70
CA MET A 379 -8.14 16.99 15.84
C MET A 379 -8.22 17.92 17.04
N LEU A 380 -7.65 17.55 18.18
CA LEU A 380 -7.65 18.36 19.40
C LEU A 380 -6.75 19.60 19.26
N GLU A 381 -5.58 19.47 18.62
CA GLU A 381 -4.69 20.59 18.27
C GLU A 381 -5.43 21.61 17.36
N HIS A 382 -6.19 21.13 16.37
CA HIS A 382 -6.99 21.99 15.48
C HIS A 382 -8.09 22.75 16.24
N LEU A 383 -8.62 22.18 17.32
CA LEU A 383 -9.57 22.85 18.21
C LEU A 383 -8.90 23.87 19.15
N GLY A 384 -7.57 24.00 19.13
CA GLY A 384 -6.80 24.99 19.90
C GLY A 384 -6.22 24.48 21.21
N LEU A 385 -6.30 23.16 21.49
CA LEU A 385 -5.70 22.57 22.69
C LEU A 385 -4.22 22.31 22.49
N THR A 386 -3.43 22.44 23.56
CA THR A 386 -2.06 21.92 23.60
C THR A 386 -2.10 20.45 23.97
N VAL A 387 -1.72 19.59 23.04
CA VAL A 387 -1.85 18.13 23.20
C VAL A 387 -0.51 17.48 23.54
N SER A 388 -0.52 16.60 24.55
CA SER A 388 0.56 15.67 24.85
C SER A 388 0.05 14.24 24.70
N VAL A 389 0.91 13.36 24.20
CA VAL A 389 0.62 11.92 24.02
C VAL A 389 1.65 11.13 24.80
N ASP A 390 1.21 10.29 25.73
CA ASP A 390 2.07 9.46 26.55
C ASP A 390 1.46 8.07 26.76
N SER A 391 2.27 7.03 26.66
CA SER A 391 1.84 5.63 26.87
C SER A 391 1.83 5.18 28.32
N ASP A 392 2.48 5.93 29.21
CA ASP A 392 2.57 5.58 30.65
C ASP A 392 2.71 6.89 31.48
N PRO A 393 1.69 7.77 31.43
CA PRO A 393 1.76 9.07 32.11
C PRO A 393 1.78 8.89 33.64
N GLU A 394 2.55 9.74 34.33
CA GLU A 394 2.45 9.84 35.78
C GLU A 394 1.10 10.42 36.19
N PHE A 395 0.63 10.08 37.39
CA PHE A 395 -0.67 10.57 37.91
C PHE A 395 -0.71 12.10 37.97
N SER A 396 0.42 12.75 38.23
CA SER A 396 0.59 14.20 38.22
C SER A 396 0.30 14.83 36.84
N ASP A 397 0.67 14.17 35.75
CA ASP A 397 0.44 14.67 34.39
C ASP A 397 -1.04 14.67 34.05
N ALA A 398 -1.77 13.66 34.54
CA ALA A 398 -3.23 13.57 34.39
C ALA A 398 -3.96 14.65 35.21
N GLU A 399 -3.46 15.00 36.41
CA GLU A 399 -4.03 16.09 37.23
C GLU A 399 -3.79 17.49 36.66
N GLU A 400 -2.72 17.68 35.87
CA GLU A 400 -2.40 18.94 35.23
C GLU A 400 -3.12 19.15 33.86
N ALA A 401 -3.78 18.12 33.32
CA ALA A 401 -4.50 18.20 32.06
C ALA A 401 -5.95 18.68 32.28
N ASP A 402 -6.39 19.62 31.43
CA ASP A 402 -7.78 20.07 31.41
C ASP A 402 -8.70 19.02 30.74
N LEU A 403 -8.13 18.17 29.88
CA LEU A 403 -8.79 17.08 29.19
C LEU A 403 -7.89 15.83 29.21
N LEU A 404 -8.41 14.74 29.77
CA LEU A 404 -7.76 13.41 29.70
C LEU A 404 -8.53 12.55 28.69
N VAL A 405 -7.81 12.02 27.70
CA VAL A 405 -8.35 11.12 26.68
C VAL A 405 -7.67 9.76 26.81
N LEU A 406 -8.43 8.70 26.97
CA LEU A 406 -7.92 7.34 26.87
C LEU A 406 -7.99 6.94 25.41
N GLY A 407 -6.82 6.80 24.78
CA GLY A 407 -6.72 6.39 23.37
C GLY A 407 -7.19 4.96 23.16
N PRO A 408 -7.59 4.59 21.94
CA PRO A 408 -7.87 3.20 21.61
C PRO A 408 -6.58 2.38 21.68
N GLY A 409 -6.73 1.07 21.83
CA GLY A 409 -5.63 0.11 21.82
C GLY A 409 -6.01 -1.16 21.07
N PRO A 410 -5.01 -1.90 20.57
CA PRO A 410 -5.27 -3.20 19.96
C PRO A 410 -5.65 -4.20 21.06
N GLY A 411 -6.72 -4.93 20.84
CA GLY A 411 -7.15 -6.02 21.72
C GLY A 411 -8.62 -5.95 22.11
N ASN A 412 -9.03 -6.96 22.86
CA ASN A 412 -10.38 -7.04 23.39
C ASN A 412 -10.46 -6.18 24.66
N PRO A 413 -11.36 -5.20 24.79
CA PRO A 413 -11.48 -4.34 25.97
C PRO A 413 -11.94 -5.10 27.23
N HIS A 414 -12.24 -6.40 27.11
CA HIS A 414 -12.63 -7.27 28.22
C HIS A 414 -11.50 -8.18 28.74
N ASP A 415 -10.35 -8.17 28.07
CA ASP A 415 -9.13 -8.86 28.49
C ASP A 415 -8.21 -7.91 29.25
#